data_c091c6e7f760c6f1a68e420863e14081
#
_entry.id   c091c6e7f760c6f1a68e420863e14081
#
_cell.length_a   1.000
_cell.length_b   1.000
_cell.length_c   1.000
_cell.angle_alpha   90.00
_cell.angle_beta   90.00
_cell.angle_gamma   90.00
#
_symmetry.space_group_name_H-M   'P 1'
#
loop_
_entity.id
_entity.type
_entity.pdbx_description
1 polymer ?
#
loop_
_entity_poly.entity_id
_entity_poly.type
_entity_poly.pdbx_seq_one_letter_code
_entity_poly.pdbx_strand_id
1 'polypeptide(L)'
;VLFRGAALIGLLSLVHPLPEKTLLDGSAQPCADVKETTSGVPGVHVYAFNANKVPAIRKSLFVLDTLEWEKGDPDVMRAAAREYDRLLSQVRKARTLGYAMSNGNGDFEITVPQTDSVLVFGEAKMPGEPFYY
;
A
#
# COMPACT_ATOMS: atom_id res chain seq x y z
N VAL A 1 -3.72 3.50 2.75
CA VAL A 1 -3.86 3.86 1.33
C VAL A 1 -3.62 2.62 0.49
N LEU A 2 -4.64 2.18 -0.23
CA LEU A 2 -4.59 1.03 -1.13
C LEU A 2 -4.25 1.53 -2.53
N PHE A 3 -3.11 1.12 -3.05
CA PHE A 3 -2.79 1.33 -4.46
C PHE A 3 -2.89 0.00 -5.20
N ARG A 4 -3.74 -0.07 -6.22
CA ARG A 4 -3.68 -1.10 -7.25
C ARG A 4 -2.84 -0.55 -8.39
N GLY A 5 -1.55 -0.83 -8.40
CA GLY A 5 -0.66 -0.50 -9.49
C GLY A 5 -0.78 -1.51 -10.62
N ALA A 6 -1.00 -1.07 -11.84
CA ALA A 6 -0.77 -1.88 -13.03
C ALA A 6 0.74 -1.93 -13.29
N ALA A 7 1.31 -3.13 -13.41
CA ALA A 7 2.69 -3.30 -13.83
C ALA A 7 2.81 -2.90 -15.31
N LEU A 8 3.58 -1.85 -15.60
CA LEU A 8 4.01 -1.52 -16.97
C LEU A 8 5.15 -2.47 -17.35
N ILE A 9 4.84 -3.41 -18.23
CA ILE A 9 5.86 -4.28 -18.82
C ILE A 9 6.56 -3.49 -19.92
N GLY A 10 7.80 -3.06 -19.63
CA GLY A 10 8.69 -2.54 -20.65
C GLY A 10 9.16 -3.68 -21.57
N LEU A 11 8.84 -3.61 -22.86
CA LEU A 11 9.37 -4.48 -23.89
C LEU A 11 10.86 -4.20 -24.08
N LEU A 12 11.71 -5.07 -23.60
CA LEU A 12 13.13 -5.07 -23.91
C LEU A 12 13.52 -6.31 -24.72
N SER A 13 14.27 -6.03 -25.78
CA SER A 13 14.71 -6.96 -26.81
C SER A 13 15.43 -8.22 -26.31
N LEU A 14 15.03 -9.28 -26.70
CA LEU A 14 15.34 -10.63 -27.15
C LEU A 14 16.72 -11.24 -26.93
N VAL A 15 17.67 -10.76 -26.12
CA VAL A 15 18.99 -11.40 -26.14
C VAL A 15 19.43 -12.05 -24.81
N HIS A 16 18.86 -11.75 -23.65
CA HIS A 16 19.15 -12.47 -22.39
C HIS A 16 17.95 -12.47 -21.45
N PRO A 17 17.54 -13.64 -20.89
CA PRO A 17 16.56 -13.69 -19.80
C PRO A 17 17.24 -13.29 -18.48
N LEU A 18 17.51 -12.02 -18.30
CA LEU A 18 17.69 -11.45 -16.98
C LEU A 18 16.33 -11.48 -16.30
N PRO A 19 16.24 -11.77 -14.97
CA PRO A 19 15.00 -11.61 -14.26
C PRO A 19 14.56 -10.16 -14.44
N GLU A 20 13.52 -9.97 -15.24
CA GLU A 20 13.00 -8.64 -15.52
C GLU A 20 12.50 -8.05 -14.20
N LYS A 21 13.07 -6.93 -13.83
CA LYS A 21 12.62 -6.14 -12.69
C LYS A 21 11.64 -5.11 -13.20
N THR A 22 10.54 -4.98 -12.51
CA THR A 22 9.55 -3.94 -12.79
C THR A 22 9.74 -2.79 -11.80
N LEU A 23 9.83 -1.59 -12.33
CA LEU A 23 9.81 -0.37 -11.52
C LEU A 23 8.36 0.02 -11.28
N LEU A 24 7.98 0.11 -10.01
CA LEU A 24 6.71 0.67 -9.58
C LEU A 24 6.97 2.08 -9.08
N ASP A 25 6.33 3.05 -9.70
CA ASP A 25 6.33 4.42 -9.24
C ASP A 25 4.90 4.85 -8.87
N GLY A 26 4.81 5.77 -7.95
CA GLY A 26 3.53 6.26 -7.49
C GLY A 26 3.68 7.46 -6.56
N SER A 27 2.55 7.94 -6.09
CA SER A 27 2.51 9.00 -5.09
C SER A 27 1.51 8.68 -3.98
N ALA A 28 1.89 9.01 -2.75
CA ALA A 28 1.00 9.01 -1.61
C ALA A 28 0.31 10.37 -1.54
N GLN A 29 -1.01 10.38 -1.59
CA GLN A 29 -1.81 11.60 -1.53
C GLN A 29 -2.87 11.48 -0.44
N PRO A 30 -3.27 12.60 0.20
CA PRO A 30 -4.38 12.59 1.13
C PRO A 30 -5.69 12.22 0.41
N CYS A 31 -6.64 11.64 1.14
CA CYS A 31 -7.96 11.33 0.60
C CYS A 31 -8.66 12.59 0.03
N ALA A 32 -9.42 12.41 -1.04
CA ALA A 32 -9.94 13.46 -1.92
C ALA A 32 -10.85 14.52 -1.29
N ASP A 33 -11.28 14.36 -0.05
CA ASP A 33 -12.15 15.31 0.62
C ASP A 33 -11.42 16.56 1.18
N VAL A 34 -10.10 16.56 1.13
CA VAL A 34 -9.30 17.71 1.50
C VAL A 34 -9.05 18.55 0.25
N LYS A 35 -9.95 19.47 -0.01
CA LYS A 35 -9.96 20.31 -1.22
C LYS A 35 -8.75 21.26 -1.42
N GLU A 36 -7.78 21.25 -0.53
CA GLU A 36 -6.76 22.31 -0.49
C GLU A 36 -5.31 21.84 -0.53
N THR A 37 -5.00 20.55 -0.50
CA THR A 37 -3.60 20.10 -0.56
C THR A 37 -3.32 19.30 -1.80
N THR A 38 -2.65 19.90 -2.75
CA THR A 38 -2.02 19.24 -3.90
C THR A 38 -0.69 18.60 -3.54
N SER A 39 -0.24 18.76 -2.30
CA SER A 39 1.01 18.17 -1.82
C SER A 39 0.81 16.72 -1.38
N GLY A 40 1.69 15.84 -1.84
CA GLY A 40 1.74 14.46 -1.41
C GLY A 40 2.10 14.30 0.07
N VAL A 41 1.94 13.10 0.59
CA VAL A 41 2.23 12.75 1.99
C VAL A 41 3.64 12.16 2.07
N PRO A 42 4.60 12.83 2.72
CA PRO A 42 5.95 12.28 2.93
C PRO A 42 5.96 11.24 4.04
N GLY A 43 6.98 10.37 4.02
CA GLY A 43 7.24 9.43 5.09
C GLY A 43 6.26 8.24 5.15
N VAL A 44 5.50 8.00 4.09
CA VAL A 44 4.66 6.81 3.96
C VAL A 44 5.54 5.60 3.68
N HIS A 45 5.42 4.58 4.52
CA HIS A 45 6.07 3.29 4.28
C HIS A 45 5.27 2.51 3.26
N VAL A 46 5.87 2.22 2.12
CA VAL A 46 5.22 1.53 1.00
C VAL A 46 5.83 0.16 0.80
N TYR A 47 5.00 -0.86 0.82
CA TYR A 47 5.39 -2.26 0.66
C TYR A 47 4.77 -2.84 -0.60
N ALA A 48 5.55 -3.61 -1.33
CA ALA A 48 5.05 -4.38 -2.46
C ALA A 48 5.07 -5.88 -2.12
N PHE A 49 3.97 -6.55 -2.40
CA PHE A 49 3.80 -7.99 -2.18
C PHE A 49 3.37 -8.69 -3.47
N ASN A 50 3.70 -9.97 -3.60
CA ASN A 50 3.03 -10.80 -4.59
C ASN A 50 1.57 -11.02 -4.13
N ALA A 51 0.63 -10.44 -4.87
CA ALA A 51 -0.78 -10.43 -4.50
C ALA A 51 -1.38 -11.84 -4.31
N ASN A 52 -0.85 -12.85 -5.01
CA ASN A 52 -1.30 -14.23 -4.92
C ASN A 52 -0.77 -14.96 -3.67
N LYS A 53 0.26 -14.43 -3.03
CA LYS A 53 0.91 -15.04 -1.86
C LYS A 53 0.51 -14.40 -0.52
N VAL A 54 -0.34 -13.40 -0.54
CA VAL A 54 -0.79 -12.67 0.66
C VAL A 54 -2.32 -12.61 0.77
N PRO A 55 -3.03 -13.75 0.72
CA PRO A 55 -4.49 -13.77 0.76
C PRO A 55 -5.06 -13.19 2.07
N ALA A 56 -4.35 -13.37 3.17
CA ALA A 56 -4.77 -12.83 4.47
C ALA A 56 -4.70 -11.31 4.51
N ILE A 57 -3.67 -10.70 3.93
CA ILE A 57 -3.55 -9.23 3.80
C ILE A 57 -4.69 -8.71 2.91
N ARG A 58 -4.93 -9.35 1.77
CA ARG A 58 -6.02 -8.95 0.87
C ARG A 58 -7.38 -9.02 1.56
N LYS A 59 -7.62 -10.07 2.35
CA LYS A 59 -8.86 -10.22 3.12
C LYS A 59 -9.04 -9.11 4.15
N SER A 60 -8.00 -8.79 4.92
CA SER A 60 -8.05 -7.72 5.92
C SER A 60 -8.30 -6.36 5.26
N LEU A 61 -7.67 -6.06 4.14
CA LEU A 61 -7.91 -4.84 3.37
C LEU A 61 -9.34 -4.76 2.85
N PHE A 62 -9.88 -5.86 2.36
CA PHE A 62 -11.28 -5.93 1.93
C PHE A 62 -12.25 -5.68 3.09
N VAL A 63 -12.01 -6.28 4.25
CA VAL A 63 -12.85 -6.05 5.44
C VAL A 63 -12.82 -4.59 5.85
N LEU A 64 -11.63 -3.95 5.91
CA LEU A 64 -11.49 -2.54 6.24
C LEU A 64 -12.22 -1.62 5.24
N ASP A 65 -12.15 -1.95 3.96
CA ASP A 65 -12.81 -1.20 2.89
C ASP A 65 -14.35 -1.29 2.97
N THR A 66 -14.86 -2.40 3.52
CA THR A 66 -16.31 -2.60 3.68
C THR A 66 -16.90 -2.04 4.97
N LEU A 67 -16.05 -1.69 5.95
CA LEU A 67 -16.53 -1.11 7.21
C LEU A 67 -16.86 0.38 7.02
N GLU A 68 -18.07 0.76 7.40
CA GLU A 68 -18.52 2.16 7.34
C GLU A 68 -18.05 2.96 8.57
N TRP A 69 -16.75 2.92 8.85
CA TRP A 69 -16.14 3.57 10.03
C TRP A 69 -16.26 5.10 10.01
N GLU A 70 -16.46 5.70 8.85
CA GLU A 70 -16.66 7.14 8.67
C GLU A 70 -17.90 7.67 9.38
N LYS A 71 -18.89 6.81 9.62
CA LYS A 71 -20.11 7.18 10.33
C LYS A 71 -19.94 7.34 11.84
N GLY A 72 -18.75 7.01 12.36
CA GLY A 72 -18.41 7.20 13.76
C GLY A 72 -19.10 6.26 14.75
N ASP A 73 -19.66 5.15 14.29
CA ASP A 73 -20.20 4.11 15.17
C ASP A 73 -19.08 3.48 16.01
N PRO A 74 -19.16 3.54 17.35
CA PRO A 74 -18.08 3.03 18.20
C PRO A 74 -17.81 1.54 18.04
N ASP A 75 -18.80 0.74 17.72
CA ASP A 75 -18.63 -0.71 17.52
C ASP A 75 -17.92 -1.00 16.20
N VAL A 76 -18.27 -0.26 15.15
CA VAL A 76 -17.59 -0.33 13.85
C VAL A 76 -16.15 0.15 13.97
N MET A 77 -15.91 1.24 14.69
CA MET A 77 -14.54 1.76 14.93
C MET A 77 -13.67 0.75 15.70
N ARG A 78 -14.21 0.08 16.71
CA ARG A 78 -13.49 -0.98 17.43
C ARG A 78 -13.21 -2.19 16.54
N ALA A 79 -14.14 -2.56 15.67
CA ALA A 79 -13.94 -3.64 14.72
C ALA A 79 -12.86 -3.28 13.69
N ALA A 80 -12.87 -2.05 13.18
CA ALA A 80 -11.86 -1.53 12.26
C ALA A 80 -10.46 -1.53 12.91
N ALA A 81 -10.33 -1.05 14.15
CA ALA A 81 -9.08 -1.05 14.88
C ALA A 81 -8.50 -2.47 15.05
N ARG A 82 -9.33 -3.44 15.42
CA ARG A 82 -8.90 -4.85 15.54
C ARG A 82 -8.45 -5.44 14.20
N GLU A 83 -9.19 -5.15 13.14
CA GLU A 83 -8.82 -5.63 11.80
C GLU A 83 -7.53 -4.96 11.31
N TYR A 84 -7.35 -3.70 11.62
CA TYR A 84 -6.13 -2.96 11.30
C TYR A 84 -4.90 -3.55 12.01
N ASP A 85 -5.01 -3.85 13.30
CA ASP A 85 -3.94 -4.52 14.06
C ASP A 85 -3.60 -5.89 13.46
N ARG A 86 -4.62 -6.63 13.05
CA ARG A 86 -4.44 -7.92 12.34
C ARG A 86 -3.70 -7.73 11.02
N LEU A 87 -4.10 -6.74 10.24
CA LEU A 87 -3.44 -6.38 8.97
C LEU A 87 -1.96 -6.07 9.17
N LEU A 88 -1.63 -5.20 10.12
CA LEU A 88 -0.23 -4.84 10.42
C LEU A 88 0.60 -6.05 10.85
N SER A 89 0.03 -6.93 11.66
CA SER A 89 0.69 -8.18 12.05
C SER A 89 1.00 -9.06 10.85
N GLN A 90 0.09 -9.15 9.90
CA GLN A 90 0.28 -9.93 8.66
C GLN A 90 1.31 -9.28 7.73
N VAL A 91 1.29 -7.96 7.59
CA VAL A 91 2.28 -7.21 6.81
C VAL A 91 3.69 -7.44 7.34
N ARG A 92 3.88 -7.41 8.66
CA ARG A 92 5.19 -7.65 9.28
C ARG A 92 5.72 -9.07 9.08
N LYS A 93 4.84 -10.04 8.95
CA LYS A 93 5.21 -11.46 8.76
C LYS A 93 5.38 -11.84 7.29
N ALA A 94 4.78 -11.10 6.38
CA ALA A 94 4.80 -11.42 4.96
C ALA A 94 6.15 -11.08 4.32
N ARG A 95 6.52 -11.87 3.35
CA ARG A 95 7.69 -11.59 2.52
C ARG A 95 7.36 -10.47 1.53
N THR A 96 8.07 -9.35 1.63
CA THR A 96 7.96 -8.26 0.67
C THR A 96 8.77 -8.54 -0.60
N LEU A 97 8.23 -8.08 -1.73
CA LEU A 97 8.98 -8.00 -2.98
C LEU A 97 9.86 -6.75 -3.04
N GLY A 98 9.43 -5.68 -2.38
CA GLY A 98 10.14 -4.42 -2.31
C GLY A 98 9.52 -3.48 -1.29
N TYR A 99 10.29 -2.46 -0.95
CA TYR A 99 9.93 -1.45 0.04
C TYR A 99 10.49 -0.09 -0.37
N ALA A 100 9.74 0.96 -0.11
CA ALA A 100 10.20 2.34 -0.22
C ALA A 100 9.51 3.22 0.82
N MET A 101 10.06 4.39 1.04
CA MET A 101 9.42 5.44 1.81
C MET A 101 9.17 6.63 0.90
N SER A 102 7.99 7.23 0.96
CA SER A 102 7.68 8.39 0.15
C SER A 102 8.56 9.59 0.53
N ASN A 103 8.96 10.36 -0.46
CA ASN A 103 9.79 11.55 -0.30
C ASN A 103 8.98 12.78 0.16
N GLY A 104 9.60 13.96 0.21
CA GLY A 104 8.96 15.20 0.62
C GLY A 104 7.77 15.61 -0.26
N ASN A 105 7.66 15.12 -1.49
CA ASN A 105 6.54 15.34 -2.40
C ASN A 105 5.50 14.22 -2.35
N GLY A 106 5.72 13.18 -1.54
CA GLY A 106 4.88 12.01 -1.47
C GLY A 106 5.20 10.94 -2.52
N ASP A 107 6.19 11.14 -3.36
CA ASP A 107 6.54 10.19 -4.42
C ASP A 107 7.37 9.03 -3.89
N PHE A 108 7.18 7.85 -4.48
CA PHE A 108 7.96 6.66 -4.17
C PHE A 108 8.26 5.84 -5.43
N GLU A 109 9.34 5.08 -5.37
CA GLU A 109 9.73 4.12 -6.39
C GLU A 109 10.11 2.79 -5.73
N ILE A 110 9.60 1.69 -6.25
CA ILE A 110 9.91 0.33 -5.79
C ILE A 110 10.28 -0.53 -6.99
N THR A 111 11.44 -1.15 -6.95
CA THR A 111 11.81 -2.18 -7.92
C THR A 111 11.40 -3.54 -7.40
N VAL A 112 10.59 -4.26 -8.17
CA VAL A 112 10.10 -5.60 -7.82
C VAL A 112 10.51 -6.61 -8.88
N PRO A 113 10.72 -7.90 -8.52
CA PRO A 113 10.84 -8.97 -9.50
C PRO A 113 9.58 -9.07 -10.35
N GLN A 114 9.72 -9.53 -11.58
CA GLN A 114 8.55 -9.78 -12.42
C GLN A 114 7.61 -10.80 -11.74
N THR A 115 6.33 -10.44 -11.67
CA THR A 115 5.27 -11.26 -11.09
C THR A 115 3.94 -10.94 -11.78
N ASP A 116 2.99 -11.86 -11.72
CA ASP A 116 1.69 -11.71 -12.38
C ASP A 116 0.86 -10.56 -11.80
N SER A 117 0.95 -10.36 -10.49
CA SER A 117 0.24 -9.27 -9.83
C SER A 117 0.94 -8.81 -8.56
N VAL A 118 0.94 -7.51 -8.35
CA VAL A 118 1.55 -6.85 -7.19
C VAL A 118 0.46 -6.18 -6.37
N LEU A 119 0.48 -6.42 -5.07
CA LEU A 119 -0.26 -5.64 -4.09
C LEU A 119 0.68 -4.60 -3.50
N VAL A 120 0.29 -3.35 -3.60
CA VAL A 120 1.02 -2.23 -2.98
C VAL A 120 0.23 -1.75 -1.77
N PHE A 121 0.89 -1.67 -0.63
CA PHE A 121 0.31 -1.23 0.63
C PHE A 121 1.14 -0.09 1.21
N GLY A 122 0.47 1.02 1.55
CA GLY A 122 1.09 2.17 2.21
C GLY A 122 0.64 2.27 3.67
N GLU A 123 1.59 2.53 4.56
CA GLU A 123 1.37 2.80 5.98
C GLU A 123 1.93 4.17 6.31
N ALA A 124 1.08 5.08 6.79
CA ALA A 124 1.47 6.38 7.27
C ALA A 124 1.07 6.55 8.73
N LYS A 125 1.99 7.11 9.53
CA LYS A 125 1.70 7.52 10.90
C LYS A 125 1.58 9.04 10.95
N MET A 126 0.41 9.52 11.31
CA MET A 126 0.20 10.95 11.49
C MET A 126 0.69 11.40 12.87
N PRO A 127 1.48 12.48 12.97
CA PRO A 127 1.93 13.00 14.25
C PRO A 127 0.76 13.39 15.15
N GLY A 128 0.76 12.86 16.39
CA GLY A 128 -0.27 13.18 17.38
C GLY A 128 -1.57 12.38 17.28
N GLU A 129 -1.71 11.53 16.25
CA GLU A 129 -2.87 10.65 16.09
C GLU A 129 -2.50 9.21 16.46
N PRO A 130 -3.35 8.50 17.22
CA PRO A 130 -3.11 7.10 17.54
C PRO A 130 -3.40 6.16 16.35
N PHE A 131 -3.93 6.68 15.26
CA PHE A 131 -4.37 5.91 14.10
C PHE A 131 -3.39 6.06 12.93
N TYR A 132 -3.30 5.00 12.16
CA TYR A 132 -2.55 4.93 10.92
C TYR A 132 -3.51 5.07 9.74
N TYR A 133 -3.07 5.72 8.70
CA TYR A 133 -3.81 5.85 7.46
C TYR A 133 -3.16 5.03 6.34
#